data_708c95226b117b80297387939ec0a7bf
#
_entry.id   708c95226b117b80297387939ec0a7bf
#
_cell.length_a   1.000
_cell.length_b   1.000
_cell.length_c   1.000
_cell.angle_alpha   90.00
_cell.angle_beta   90.00
_cell.angle_gamma   90.00
#
_symmetry.space_group_name_H-M   'P 1'
#
loop_
_entity.id
_entity.type
_entity.pdbx_description
1 polymer ?
#
loop_
_entity_poly.entity_id
_entity_poly.type
_entity_poly.pdbx_seq_one_letter_code
_entity_poly.pdbx_strand_id
1 'polypeptide(L)'
;MSAELLQALQPGGGPGPQPIGGAAVGSVDPAQMPKIPDTLSILPLRGFVIFPGTVAPLNVRRASSIKLLDETLPISKVIGLIAQRDETKEDPEPQDLYTVGTAAIVLKLLRQADDHVIALVQGLRRFSLRKITQTAPYLKAEITLLDSIPPPQTKEFEAEFRNLRDSAAQLLDLLPDAPEGSGVLVRSIENAEQLVDFLAPNLNIDVAQKQSILEELDVAKRLRAVQTHISTQLEIAQIQQKLQKDVASQFSDAQRKAYLRQQLKAIQQELGEGDTGTDQQIAQLRTRLEAAKPPADVLAQAERELKRL
;
A
#
# COMPACT_ATOMS: atom_id res chain seq x y z
N MET A 1 3.44 -22.89 -20.48
CA MET A 1 3.28 -22.87 -19.00
C MET A 1 4.09 -21.68 -18.53
N SER A 2 3.37 -20.59 -18.24
CA SER A 2 3.94 -19.25 -18.02
C SER A 2 4.48 -19.09 -16.60
N ALA A 3 5.56 -18.32 -16.47
CA ALA A 3 6.30 -18.06 -15.23
C ALA A 3 5.49 -17.40 -14.09
N GLU A 4 4.30 -16.92 -14.37
CA GLU A 4 3.39 -16.30 -13.40
C GLU A 4 2.76 -17.28 -12.40
N LEU A 5 2.70 -18.57 -12.71
CA LEU A 5 2.12 -19.59 -11.82
C LEU A 5 3.10 -20.10 -10.74
N LEU A 6 4.39 -19.85 -10.89
CA LEU A 6 5.43 -20.29 -9.93
C LEU A 6 5.69 -19.28 -8.79
N GLN A 7 5.21 -18.06 -8.89
CA GLN A 7 5.38 -17.02 -7.86
C GLN A 7 4.31 -17.07 -6.75
N ALA A 8 3.24 -17.84 -6.96
CA ALA A 8 2.13 -18.00 -6.01
C ALA A 8 2.35 -19.09 -4.94
N LEU A 9 3.50 -19.78 -4.94
CA LEU A 9 3.76 -20.96 -4.09
C LEU A 9 4.90 -20.77 -3.09
N GLN A 10 5.17 -19.58 -2.60
CA GLN A 10 6.11 -19.40 -1.48
C GLN A 10 5.36 -19.41 -0.13
N PRO A 11 5.68 -20.31 0.81
CA PRO A 11 5.13 -20.31 2.16
C PRO A 11 5.92 -19.32 3.03
N GLY A 12 5.31 -18.20 3.38
CA GLY A 12 5.91 -17.27 4.33
C GLY A 12 5.25 -15.90 4.30
N GLY A 13 4.43 -15.59 5.32
CA GLY A 13 4.02 -14.24 5.70
C GLY A 13 3.22 -13.48 4.63
N GLY A 14 2.03 -13.97 4.29
CA GLY A 14 1.18 -13.25 3.35
C GLY A 14 0.70 -11.93 3.95
N PRO A 15 0.78 -10.81 3.21
CA PRO A 15 0.07 -9.59 3.58
C PRO A 15 -1.42 -9.95 3.71
N GLY A 16 -2.10 -9.39 4.71
CA GLY A 16 -3.55 -9.49 4.85
C GLY A 16 -4.24 -9.15 3.53
N PRO A 17 -5.51 -9.54 3.35
CA PRO A 17 -6.22 -9.32 2.11
C PRO A 17 -6.13 -7.84 1.74
N GLN A 18 -5.37 -7.55 0.69
CA GLN A 18 -5.35 -6.21 0.13
C GLN A 18 -6.75 -5.93 -0.43
N PRO A 19 -7.38 -4.82 -0.11
CA PRO A 19 -8.64 -4.46 -0.73
C PRO A 19 -8.40 -4.37 -2.23
N ILE A 20 -9.20 -5.11 -2.99
CA ILE A 20 -9.18 -5.03 -4.45
C ILE A 20 -9.58 -3.59 -4.79
N GLY A 21 -8.59 -2.79 -5.18
CA GLY A 21 -8.81 -1.43 -5.60
C GLY A 21 -9.82 -1.41 -6.74
N GLY A 22 -10.87 -0.61 -6.61
CA GLY A 22 -11.78 -0.30 -7.70
C GLY A 22 -13.20 -0.86 -7.62
N ALA A 23 -13.66 -1.38 -6.48
CA ALA A 23 -15.10 -1.48 -6.30
C ALA A 23 -15.67 -0.07 -6.13
N ALA A 24 -16.44 0.37 -7.13
CA ALA A 24 -17.16 1.63 -7.11
C ALA A 24 -17.80 1.83 -5.73
N VAL A 25 -17.66 3.03 -5.16
CA VAL A 25 -18.48 3.50 -4.07
C VAL A 25 -19.91 3.56 -4.61
N GLY A 26 -20.56 2.40 -4.65
CA GLY A 26 -21.99 2.33 -4.87
C GLY A 26 -22.60 2.92 -3.61
N SER A 27 -23.00 4.18 -3.64
CA SER A 27 -23.94 4.70 -2.67
C SER A 27 -25.20 3.83 -2.78
N VAL A 28 -25.31 2.83 -1.90
CA VAL A 28 -26.56 2.08 -1.76
C VAL A 28 -27.58 3.12 -1.30
N ASP A 29 -28.61 3.30 -2.13
CA ASP A 29 -29.72 4.15 -1.79
C ASP A 29 -30.21 3.79 -0.38
N PRO A 30 -30.24 4.73 0.59
CA PRO A 30 -30.68 4.46 1.95
C PRO A 30 -32.03 3.74 2.03
N ALA A 31 -32.89 3.93 1.02
CA ALA A 31 -34.18 3.24 0.89
C ALA A 31 -34.06 1.74 0.51
N GLN A 32 -32.91 1.30 0.01
CA GLN A 32 -32.64 -0.09 -0.37
C GLN A 32 -31.75 -0.83 0.62
N MET A 33 -31.32 -0.19 1.72
CA MET A 33 -30.53 -0.88 2.74
C MET A 33 -31.35 -1.98 3.41
N PRO A 34 -30.79 -3.22 3.49
CA PRO A 34 -31.46 -4.30 4.21
C PRO A 34 -31.63 -3.91 5.67
N LYS A 35 -32.79 -4.26 6.26
CA LYS A 35 -33.01 -4.07 7.69
C LYS A 35 -31.96 -4.87 8.47
N ILE A 36 -31.21 -4.20 9.32
CA ILE A 36 -30.23 -4.84 10.20
C ILE A 36 -30.96 -5.37 11.41
N PRO A 37 -30.91 -6.69 11.72
CA PRO A 37 -31.54 -7.27 12.90
C PRO A 37 -30.87 -6.80 14.20
N ASP A 38 -31.61 -6.76 15.30
CA ASP A 38 -31.08 -6.43 16.65
C ASP A 38 -30.12 -7.51 17.19
N THR A 39 -30.19 -8.73 16.63
CA THR A 39 -29.28 -9.82 16.95
C THR A 39 -28.57 -10.25 15.68
N LEU A 40 -27.23 -10.22 15.70
CA LEU A 40 -26.39 -10.62 14.58
C LEU A 40 -25.54 -11.84 14.90
N SER A 41 -25.32 -12.67 13.89
CA SER A 41 -24.24 -13.67 13.88
C SER A 41 -22.92 -12.94 13.68
N ILE A 42 -21.98 -13.12 14.61
CA ILE A 42 -20.72 -12.37 14.65
C ILE A 42 -19.59 -13.19 14.04
N LEU A 43 -19.00 -12.67 13.00
CA LEU A 43 -17.81 -13.22 12.33
C LEU A 43 -16.55 -12.50 12.81
N PRO A 44 -15.66 -13.15 13.57
CA PRO A 44 -14.40 -12.57 13.99
C PRO A 44 -13.44 -12.37 12.82
N LEU A 45 -12.88 -11.17 12.68
CA LEU A 45 -11.91 -10.80 11.66
C LEU A 45 -10.49 -10.83 12.22
N ARG A 46 -9.57 -11.42 11.47
CA ARG A 46 -8.16 -11.53 11.83
C ARG A 46 -7.32 -10.57 10.99
N GLY A 47 -6.67 -9.61 11.63
CA GLY A 47 -5.69 -8.73 10.96
C GLY A 47 -6.30 -7.58 10.15
N PHE A 48 -7.60 -7.33 10.20
CA PHE A 48 -8.21 -6.20 9.51
C PHE A 48 -9.54 -5.76 10.09
N VAL A 49 -9.94 -4.54 9.73
CA VAL A 49 -11.18 -3.87 10.16
C VAL A 49 -11.99 -3.50 8.93
N ILE A 50 -13.30 -3.77 8.96
CA ILE A 50 -14.23 -3.37 7.90
C ILE A 50 -14.94 -2.09 8.31
N PHE A 51 -14.97 -1.12 7.40
CA PHE A 51 -15.67 0.14 7.58
C PHE A 51 -17.00 0.17 6.79
N PRO A 52 -17.98 0.99 7.17
CA PRO A 52 -19.18 1.23 6.38
C PRO A 52 -18.83 1.65 4.95
N GLY A 53 -19.62 1.19 3.97
CA GLY A 53 -19.39 1.46 2.55
C GLY A 53 -18.27 0.65 1.90
N THR A 54 -17.39 0.01 2.67
CA THR A 54 -16.28 -0.78 2.14
C THR A 54 -16.76 -2.13 1.63
N VAL A 55 -16.31 -2.51 0.44
CA VAL A 55 -16.50 -3.85 -0.11
C VAL A 55 -15.18 -4.61 -0.04
N ALA A 56 -15.20 -5.79 0.59
CA ALA A 56 -13.99 -6.60 0.75
C ALA A 56 -14.27 -8.11 0.64
N PRO A 57 -13.33 -8.88 0.08
CA PRO A 57 -13.37 -10.33 0.13
C PRO A 57 -12.85 -10.83 1.48
N LEU A 58 -13.62 -11.68 2.16
CA LEU A 58 -13.25 -12.36 3.39
C LEU A 58 -12.87 -13.79 3.10
N ASN A 59 -11.65 -14.18 3.45
CA ASN A 59 -11.21 -15.57 3.40
C ASN A 59 -11.64 -16.29 4.69
N VAL A 60 -12.67 -17.10 4.60
CA VAL A 60 -13.25 -17.84 5.72
C VAL A 60 -12.78 -19.29 5.69
N ARG A 61 -12.02 -19.70 6.70
CA ARG A 61 -11.45 -21.05 6.82
C ARG A 61 -11.86 -21.77 8.11
N ARG A 62 -12.28 -21.02 9.14
CA ARG A 62 -12.69 -21.62 10.43
C ARG A 62 -14.00 -22.34 10.26
N ALA A 63 -14.11 -23.56 10.78
CA ALA A 63 -15.33 -24.37 10.73
C ALA A 63 -16.52 -23.64 11.38
N SER A 64 -16.32 -22.95 12.51
CA SER A 64 -17.34 -22.13 13.17
C SER A 64 -17.83 -21.00 12.29
N SER A 65 -16.93 -20.34 11.57
CA SER A 65 -17.27 -19.24 10.66
C SER A 65 -17.99 -19.72 9.39
N ILE A 66 -17.58 -20.86 8.83
CA ILE A 66 -18.27 -21.49 7.69
C ILE A 66 -19.69 -21.87 8.11
N LYS A 67 -19.85 -22.51 9.27
CA LYS A 67 -21.14 -22.88 9.81
C LYS A 67 -22.04 -21.66 10.07
N LEU A 68 -21.46 -20.55 10.55
CA LEU A 68 -22.15 -19.29 10.68
C LEU A 68 -22.75 -18.85 9.35
N LEU A 69 -21.94 -18.84 8.28
CA LEU A 69 -22.42 -18.43 6.95
C LEU A 69 -23.50 -19.37 6.43
N ASP A 70 -23.33 -20.69 6.58
CA ASP A 70 -24.29 -21.68 6.11
C ASP A 70 -25.66 -21.59 6.80
N GLU A 71 -25.68 -21.35 8.10
CA GLU A 71 -26.90 -21.26 8.88
C GLU A 71 -27.55 -19.87 8.82
N THR A 72 -26.74 -18.80 8.69
CA THR A 72 -27.26 -17.43 8.75
C THR A 72 -27.77 -16.94 7.38
N LEU A 73 -27.03 -17.20 6.30
CA LEU A 73 -27.34 -16.61 4.99
C LEU A 73 -28.68 -17.00 4.38
N PRO A 74 -29.23 -18.22 4.60
CA PRO A 74 -30.58 -18.55 4.17
C PRO A 74 -31.68 -17.70 4.83
N ILE A 75 -31.40 -17.18 6.05
CA ILE A 75 -32.34 -16.41 6.86
C ILE A 75 -32.13 -14.92 6.71
N SER A 76 -30.85 -14.50 6.82
CA SER A 76 -30.45 -13.09 6.73
C SER A 76 -29.09 -12.98 6.04
N LYS A 77 -28.99 -12.11 5.04
CA LYS A 77 -27.73 -11.81 4.40
C LYS A 77 -26.84 -10.88 5.20
N VAL A 78 -27.31 -10.38 6.37
CA VAL A 78 -26.57 -9.44 7.21
C VAL A 78 -25.91 -10.19 8.35
N ILE A 79 -24.62 -9.94 8.52
CA ILE A 79 -23.77 -10.48 9.60
C ILE A 79 -23.03 -9.35 10.30
N GLY A 80 -22.57 -9.58 11.53
CA GLY A 80 -21.70 -8.66 12.25
C GLY A 80 -20.23 -9.02 12.04
N LEU A 81 -19.40 -8.06 11.70
CA LEU A 81 -17.97 -8.20 11.51
C LEU A 81 -17.25 -7.45 12.63
N ILE A 82 -16.40 -8.16 13.38
CA ILE A 82 -15.64 -7.59 14.51
C ILE A 82 -14.19 -8.04 14.45
N ALA A 83 -13.26 -7.10 14.59
CA ALA A 83 -11.83 -7.42 14.62
C ALA A 83 -11.45 -8.11 15.94
N GLN A 84 -10.48 -9.05 15.84
CA GLN A 84 -9.81 -9.63 16.99
C GLN A 84 -8.75 -8.67 17.54
N ARG A 85 -8.58 -8.67 18.88
CA ARG A 85 -7.49 -7.92 19.54
C ARG A 85 -6.14 -8.60 19.32
N ASP A 86 -6.13 -9.95 19.37
CA ASP A 86 -4.95 -10.78 19.21
C ASP A 86 -5.08 -11.64 17.95
N GLU A 87 -4.27 -11.34 16.96
CA GLU A 87 -4.27 -12.04 15.67
C GLU A 87 -3.73 -13.47 15.75
N THR A 88 -3.02 -13.82 16.84
CA THR A 88 -2.42 -15.15 17.00
C THR A 88 -3.44 -16.22 17.40
N LYS A 89 -4.55 -15.81 18.02
CA LYS A 89 -5.61 -16.74 18.44
C LYS A 89 -6.40 -17.27 17.24
N GLU A 90 -6.44 -18.58 17.10
CA GLU A 90 -7.22 -19.22 16.04
C GLU A 90 -8.72 -19.20 16.35
N ASP A 91 -9.12 -19.51 17.58
CA ASP A 91 -10.51 -19.48 18.04
C ASP A 91 -10.68 -18.41 19.12
N PRO A 92 -11.07 -17.18 18.72
CA PRO A 92 -11.24 -16.09 19.66
C PRO A 92 -12.51 -16.27 20.49
N GLU A 93 -12.37 -16.06 21.78
CA GLU A 93 -13.48 -15.91 22.70
C GLU A 93 -14.07 -14.48 22.64
N PRO A 94 -15.27 -14.22 23.18
CA PRO A 94 -15.87 -12.89 23.16
C PRO A 94 -14.98 -11.77 23.72
N GLN A 95 -14.15 -12.08 24.71
CA GLN A 95 -13.22 -11.12 25.34
C GLN A 95 -12.03 -10.74 24.45
N ASP A 96 -11.72 -11.58 23.47
CA ASP A 96 -10.64 -11.35 22.49
C ASP A 96 -11.08 -10.45 21.33
N LEU A 97 -12.36 -10.08 21.29
CA LEU A 97 -12.91 -9.21 20.27
C LEU A 97 -12.97 -7.75 20.73
N TYR A 98 -12.96 -6.85 19.79
CA TYR A 98 -13.32 -5.47 20.06
C TYR A 98 -14.83 -5.37 20.34
N THR A 99 -15.26 -4.27 20.92
CA THR A 99 -16.68 -4.07 21.26
C THR A 99 -17.48 -3.42 20.14
N VAL A 100 -16.81 -2.71 19.26
CA VAL A 100 -17.42 -2.04 18.10
C VAL A 100 -17.02 -2.80 16.83
N GLY A 101 -18.00 -3.01 15.97
CA GLY A 101 -17.84 -3.66 14.69
C GLY A 101 -18.69 -3.03 13.59
N THR A 102 -18.74 -3.67 12.45
CA THR A 102 -19.53 -3.24 11.29
C THR A 102 -20.52 -4.31 10.89
N ALA A 103 -21.80 -3.98 10.87
CA ALA A 103 -22.83 -4.81 10.25
C ALA A 103 -22.61 -4.79 8.75
N ALA A 104 -22.56 -5.95 8.12
CA ALA A 104 -22.24 -6.08 6.71
C ALA A 104 -23.21 -7.03 6.01
N ILE A 105 -23.49 -6.73 4.75
CA ILE A 105 -24.25 -7.63 3.88
C ILE A 105 -23.28 -8.53 3.12
N VAL A 106 -23.59 -9.82 3.01
CA VAL A 106 -22.89 -10.77 2.16
C VAL A 106 -23.47 -10.69 0.75
N LEU A 107 -22.66 -10.17 -0.18
CA LEU A 107 -23.04 -9.98 -1.58
C LEU A 107 -22.92 -11.27 -2.38
N LYS A 108 -21.83 -12.03 -2.15
CA LYS A 108 -21.51 -13.25 -2.88
C LYS A 108 -20.69 -14.21 -2.04
N LEU A 109 -20.97 -15.51 -2.20
CA LEU A 109 -20.15 -16.59 -1.65
C LEU A 109 -19.53 -17.38 -2.79
N LEU A 110 -18.21 -17.62 -2.69
CA LEU A 110 -17.46 -18.49 -3.59
C LEU A 110 -16.89 -19.62 -2.73
N ARG A 111 -17.35 -20.84 -2.94
CA ARG A 111 -16.79 -22.02 -2.30
C ARG A 111 -15.66 -22.56 -3.17
N GLN A 112 -14.52 -22.78 -2.55
CA GLN A 112 -13.38 -23.42 -3.19
C GLN A 112 -13.25 -24.86 -2.69
N ALA A 113 -12.39 -25.66 -3.32
CA ALA A 113 -12.02 -26.95 -2.79
C ALA A 113 -11.39 -26.78 -1.40
N ASP A 114 -11.44 -27.80 -0.54
CA ASP A 114 -10.83 -27.83 0.80
C ASP A 114 -11.50 -26.93 1.86
N ASP A 115 -12.84 -26.90 1.92
CA ASP A 115 -13.61 -26.13 2.93
C ASP A 115 -13.22 -24.64 3.03
N HIS A 116 -12.73 -24.08 1.95
CA HIS A 116 -12.35 -22.67 1.86
C HIS A 116 -13.47 -21.86 1.22
N VAL A 117 -13.96 -20.86 1.94
CA VAL A 117 -15.04 -19.98 1.49
C VAL A 117 -14.55 -18.55 1.37
N ILE A 118 -14.75 -17.93 0.21
CA ILE A 118 -14.54 -16.49 0.02
C ILE A 118 -15.90 -15.82 0.05
N ALA A 119 -16.12 -14.96 1.03
CA ALA A 119 -17.33 -14.15 1.15
C ALA A 119 -17.03 -12.71 0.72
N LEU A 120 -17.68 -12.23 -0.34
CA LEU A 120 -17.64 -10.82 -0.69
C LEU A 120 -18.67 -10.09 0.18
N VAL A 121 -18.21 -9.18 1.03
CA VAL A 121 -19.06 -8.45 1.97
C VAL A 121 -18.99 -6.95 1.70
N GLN A 122 -20.09 -6.25 2.07
CA GLN A 122 -20.13 -4.80 2.08
C GLN A 122 -20.54 -4.32 3.47
N GLY A 123 -19.72 -3.46 4.08
CA GLY A 123 -20.03 -2.80 5.33
C GLY A 123 -21.23 -1.87 5.18
N LEU A 124 -22.16 -1.92 6.16
CA LEU A 124 -23.37 -1.11 6.15
C LEU A 124 -23.32 -0.02 7.22
N ARG A 125 -23.27 -0.41 8.49
CA ARG A 125 -23.33 0.52 9.64
C ARG A 125 -22.47 0.01 10.79
N ARG A 126 -21.99 0.91 11.60
CA ARG A 126 -21.32 0.62 12.88
C ARG A 126 -22.30 0.07 13.89
N PHE A 127 -21.85 -0.84 14.72
CA PHE A 127 -22.61 -1.30 15.89
C PHE A 127 -21.67 -1.54 17.07
N SER A 128 -22.26 -1.52 18.28
CA SER A 128 -21.61 -2.01 19.49
C SER A 128 -22.24 -3.32 19.96
N LEU A 129 -21.42 -4.22 20.52
CA LEU A 129 -21.90 -5.42 21.20
C LEU A 129 -22.59 -5.02 22.50
N ARG A 130 -23.83 -5.47 22.67
CA ARG A 130 -24.58 -5.28 23.90
C ARG A 130 -24.48 -6.51 24.79
N LYS A 131 -24.80 -7.67 24.26
CA LYS A 131 -24.82 -8.93 24.99
C LYS A 131 -24.56 -10.11 24.06
N ILE A 132 -23.68 -10.99 24.47
CA ILE A 132 -23.48 -12.27 23.77
C ILE A 132 -24.65 -13.20 24.14
N THR A 133 -25.36 -13.69 23.13
CA THR A 133 -26.52 -14.58 23.29
C THR A 133 -26.16 -16.03 23.01
N GLN A 134 -25.10 -16.27 22.24
CA GLN A 134 -24.61 -17.60 21.89
C GLN A 134 -23.11 -17.55 21.65
N THR A 135 -22.40 -18.60 22.12
CA THR A 135 -20.94 -18.76 21.87
C THR A 135 -20.63 -19.94 20.96
N ALA A 136 -21.46 -20.99 20.98
CA ALA A 136 -21.31 -22.17 20.15
C ALA A 136 -22.59 -22.48 19.37
N PRO A 137 -22.50 -22.98 18.11
CA PRO A 137 -21.31 -23.31 17.33
C PRO A 137 -20.58 -22.09 16.76
N TYR A 138 -21.17 -20.91 16.81
CA TYR A 138 -20.58 -19.61 16.44
C TYR A 138 -21.20 -18.52 17.32
N LEU A 139 -20.57 -17.36 17.32
CA LEU A 139 -20.99 -16.23 18.13
C LEU A 139 -22.27 -15.58 17.58
N LYS A 140 -23.26 -15.33 18.48
CA LYS A 140 -24.39 -14.42 18.24
C LYS A 140 -24.45 -13.39 19.34
N ALA A 141 -24.81 -12.17 19.00
CA ALA A 141 -24.92 -11.10 19.96
C ALA A 141 -26.09 -10.14 19.65
N GLU A 142 -26.72 -9.64 20.70
CA GLU A 142 -27.52 -8.43 20.62
C GLU A 142 -26.60 -7.24 20.38
N ILE A 143 -27.01 -6.36 19.48
CA ILE A 143 -26.23 -5.21 19.07
C ILE A 143 -27.02 -3.91 19.28
N THR A 144 -26.29 -2.82 19.36
CA THR A 144 -26.82 -1.46 19.26
C THR A 144 -26.18 -0.78 18.08
N LEU A 145 -26.98 -0.33 17.11
CA LEU A 145 -26.47 0.44 15.99
C LEU A 145 -25.93 1.79 16.48
N LEU A 146 -24.80 2.19 15.95
CA LEU A 146 -24.15 3.44 16.27
C LEU A 146 -24.29 4.41 15.10
N ASP A 147 -24.77 5.60 15.40
CA ASP A 147 -24.87 6.69 14.45
C ASP A 147 -23.66 7.62 14.60
N SER A 148 -23.15 8.08 13.48
CA SER A 148 -22.07 9.06 13.47
C SER A 148 -22.60 10.43 13.91
N ILE A 149 -21.78 11.16 14.66
CA ILE A 149 -22.04 12.55 15.00
C ILE A 149 -21.66 13.39 13.78
N PRO A 150 -22.61 14.11 13.16
CA PRO A 150 -22.33 14.88 11.95
C PRO A 150 -21.31 15.98 12.21
N PRO A 151 -20.50 16.31 11.21
CA PRO A 151 -19.48 17.35 11.35
C PRO A 151 -20.13 18.75 11.46
N PRO A 152 -19.42 19.72 12.06
CA PRO A 152 -19.89 21.09 12.11
C PRO A 152 -19.93 21.71 10.70
N GLN A 153 -20.96 22.50 10.42
CA GLN A 153 -21.07 23.23 9.14
C GLN A 153 -20.29 24.57 9.20
N THR A 154 -18.97 24.48 9.31
CA THR A 154 -18.09 25.64 9.38
C THR A 154 -17.13 25.65 8.19
N LYS A 155 -16.67 26.87 7.83
CA LYS A 155 -15.68 27.02 6.75
C LYS A 155 -14.35 26.31 7.06
N GLU A 156 -14.01 26.25 8.34
CA GLU A 156 -12.81 25.55 8.82
C GLU A 156 -12.92 24.05 8.53
N PHE A 157 -14.07 23.44 8.86
CA PHE A 157 -14.29 22.02 8.57
C PHE A 157 -14.33 21.74 7.06
N GLU A 158 -14.95 22.61 6.28
CA GLU A 158 -14.93 22.49 4.80
C GLU A 158 -13.50 22.54 4.25
N ALA A 159 -12.64 23.39 4.82
CA ALA A 159 -11.24 23.47 4.44
C ALA A 159 -10.47 22.20 4.83
N GLU A 160 -10.69 21.67 6.05
CA GLU A 160 -10.11 20.38 6.52
C GLU A 160 -10.54 19.23 5.59
N PHE A 161 -11.83 19.15 5.25
CA PHE A 161 -12.34 18.12 4.35
C PHE A 161 -11.73 18.21 2.95
N ARG A 162 -11.66 19.41 2.38
CA ARG A 162 -11.03 19.63 1.08
C ARG A 162 -9.56 19.24 1.10
N ASN A 163 -8.83 19.64 2.15
CA ASN A 163 -7.43 19.29 2.32
C ASN A 163 -7.21 17.77 2.40
N LEU A 164 -8.02 17.05 3.18
CA LEU A 164 -7.95 15.59 3.23
C LEU A 164 -8.18 14.98 1.85
N ARG A 165 -9.21 15.41 1.14
CA ARG A 165 -9.57 14.90 -0.18
C ARG A 165 -8.46 15.11 -1.19
N ASP A 166 -7.86 16.31 -1.23
CA ASP A 166 -6.80 16.65 -2.15
C ASP A 166 -5.49 15.92 -1.82
N SER A 167 -5.13 15.82 -0.53
CA SER A 167 -3.95 15.06 -0.07
C SER A 167 -4.08 13.57 -0.36
N ALA A 168 -5.26 12.98 -0.13
CA ALA A 168 -5.51 11.57 -0.42
C ALA A 168 -5.46 11.27 -1.93
N ALA A 169 -6.04 12.15 -2.75
CA ALA A 169 -5.98 12.01 -4.20
C ALA A 169 -4.54 12.11 -4.70
N GLN A 170 -3.76 13.06 -4.18
CA GLN A 170 -2.34 13.21 -4.52
C GLN A 170 -1.52 11.98 -4.09
N LEU A 171 -1.79 11.42 -2.91
CA LEU A 171 -1.14 10.19 -2.46
C LEU A 171 -1.41 9.04 -3.43
N LEU A 172 -2.67 8.83 -3.83
CA LEU A 172 -3.05 7.77 -4.77
C LEU A 172 -2.41 7.96 -6.15
N ASP A 173 -2.30 9.20 -6.62
CA ASP A 173 -1.63 9.53 -7.89
C ASP A 173 -0.11 9.25 -7.84
N LEU A 174 0.50 9.18 -6.64
CA LEU A 174 1.91 8.86 -6.43
C LEU A 174 2.20 7.37 -6.21
N LEU A 175 1.22 6.59 -5.79
CA LEU A 175 1.38 5.16 -5.51
C LEU A 175 1.39 4.35 -6.82
N PRO A 176 2.46 3.56 -7.10
CA PRO A 176 2.57 2.81 -8.35
C PRO A 176 1.53 1.69 -8.48
N ASP A 177 1.08 1.15 -7.34
CA ASP A 177 0.12 0.05 -7.28
C ASP A 177 -1.34 0.50 -7.20
N ALA A 178 -1.59 1.82 -7.16
CA ALA A 178 -2.95 2.34 -7.14
C ALA A 178 -3.60 2.20 -8.54
N PRO A 179 -4.86 1.72 -8.62
CA PRO A 179 -5.56 1.65 -9.89
C PRO A 179 -5.66 3.03 -10.55
N GLU A 180 -5.54 3.07 -11.88
CA GLU A 180 -5.70 4.31 -12.64
C GLU A 180 -7.06 4.96 -12.35
N GLY A 181 -7.06 6.25 -12.12
CA GLY A 181 -8.27 7.01 -11.81
C GLY A 181 -8.69 7.02 -10.33
N SER A 182 -7.97 6.32 -9.44
CA SER A 182 -8.30 6.31 -7.99
C SER A 182 -8.32 7.71 -7.39
N GLY A 183 -7.40 8.59 -7.78
CA GLY A 183 -7.38 9.98 -7.36
C GLY A 183 -8.61 10.75 -7.82
N VAL A 184 -9.12 10.48 -9.03
CA VAL A 184 -10.36 11.10 -9.55
C VAL A 184 -11.57 10.64 -8.73
N LEU A 185 -11.62 9.33 -8.40
CA LEU A 185 -12.69 8.77 -7.58
C LEU A 185 -12.75 9.47 -6.20
N VAL A 186 -11.61 9.63 -5.55
CA VAL A 186 -11.53 10.32 -4.24
C VAL A 186 -12.01 11.77 -4.35
N ARG A 187 -11.64 12.48 -5.42
CA ARG A 187 -12.11 13.87 -5.64
C ARG A 187 -13.62 13.98 -5.86
N SER A 188 -14.28 12.91 -6.31
CA SER A 188 -15.73 12.89 -6.52
C SER A 188 -16.55 12.64 -5.25
N ILE A 189 -15.90 12.26 -4.13
CA ILE A 189 -16.59 12.03 -2.86
C ILE A 189 -16.93 13.36 -2.22
N GLU A 190 -18.23 13.64 -2.06
CA GLU A 190 -18.74 14.89 -1.50
C GLU A 190 -19.02 14.81 0.01
N ASN A 191 -19.17 13.60 0.55
CA ASN A 191 -19.50 13.38 1.96
C ASN A 191 -18.24 13.05 2.76
N ALA A 192 -17.99 13.79 3.84
CA ALA A 192 -16.81 13.63 4.69
C ALA A 192 -16.76 12.26 5.39
N GLU A 193 -17.89 11.75 5.86
CA GLU A 193 -17.97 10.42 6.48
C GLU A 193 -17.61 9.33 5.48
N GLN A 194 -18.20 9.40 4.28
CA GLN A 194 -17.88 8.43 3.21
C GLN A 194 -16.39 8.49 2.80
N LEU A 195 -15.81 9.68 2.74
CA LEU A 195 -14.39 9.84 2.41
C LEU A 195 -13.51 9.17 3.47
N VAL A 196 -13.76 9.45 4.74
CA VAL A 196 -12.99 8.89 5.86
C VAL A 196 -13.13 7.35 5.89
N ASP A 197 -14.34 6.83 5.74
CA ASP A 197 -14.61 5.39 5.77
C ASP A 197 -14.05 4.66 4.53
N PHE A 198 -13.89 5.37 3.41
CA PHE A 198 -13.22 4.87 2.21
C PHE A 198 -11.69 4.84 2.37
N LEU A 199 -11.11 5.86 3.01
CA LEU A 199 -9.65 5.98 3.17
C LEU A 199 -9.11 5.08 4.29
N ALA A 200 -9.83 4.98 5.43
CA ALA A 200 -9.35 4.31 6.64
C ALA A 200 -8.89 2.85 6.44
N PRO A 201 -9.58 1.98 5.67
CA PRO A 201 -9.10 0.61 5.41
C PRO A 201 -7.75 0.56 4.70
N ASN A 202 -7.48 1.56 3.85
CA ASN A 202 -6.30 1.61 2.98
C ASN A 202 -5.08 2.28 3.64
N LEU A 203 -5.24 2.81 4.87
CA LEU A 203 -4.12 3.38 5.61
C LEU A 203 -3.12 2.30 6.00
N ASN A 204 -1.84 2.59 5.85
CA ASN A 204 -0.75 1.72 6.31
C ASN A 204 -0.51 1.94 7.81
N ILE A 205 -1.44 1.47 8.64
CA ILE A 205 -1.46 1.53 10.09
C ILE A 205 -1.90 0.17 10.66
N ASP A 206 -1.63 -0.09 11.92
CA ASP A 206 -2.00 -1.33 12.58
C ASP A 206 -3.53 -1.48 12.79
N VAL A 207 -3.96 -2.69 13.15
CA VAL A 207 -5.38 -3.02 13.36
C VAL A 207 -5.96 -2.21 14.52
N ALA A 208 -5.21 -1.98 15.59
CA ALA A 208 -5.67 -1.22 16.75
C ALA A 208 -5.93 0.25 16.38
N GLN A 209 -5.08 0.85 15.55
CA GLN A 209 -5.25 2.20 15.04
C GLN A 209 -6.46 2.28 14.08
N LYS A 210 -6.64 1.32 13.17
CA LYS A 210 -7.85 1.23 12.34
C LYS A 210 -9.09 1.09 13.18
N GLN A 211 -9.04 0.26 14.20
CA GLN A 211 -10.15 0.05 15.12
C GLN A 211 -10.52 1.34 15.89
N SER A 212 -9.53 2.11 16.35
CA SER A 212 -9.79 3.40 17.01
C SER A 212 -10.51 4.39 16.10
N ILE A 213 -10.20 4.39 14.80
CA ILE A 213 -10.89 5.20 13.79
C ILE A 213 -12.33 4.69 13.61
N LEU A 214 -12.57 3.37 13.63
CA LEU A 214 -13.90 2.80 13.53
C LEU A 214 -14.78 3.17 14.76
N GLU A 215 -14.18 3.15 15.96
CA GLU A 215 -14.85 3.45 17.25
C GLU A 215 -15.17 4.92 17.44
N GLU A 216 -14.42 5.83 16.80
CA GLU A 216 -14.72 7.27 16.90
C GLU A 216 -15.98 7.62 16.09
N LEU A 217 -17.01 8.09 16.75
CA LEU A 217 -18.29 8.44 16.13
C LEU A 217 -18.32 9.87 15.57
N ASP A 218 -17.49 10.76 16.08
CA ASP A 218 -17.39 12.14 15.60
C ASP A 218 -16.65 12.19 14.27
N VAL A 219 -17.38 12.55 13.21
CA VAL A 219 -16.83 12.61 11.84
C VAL A 219 -15.66 13.58 11.72
N ALA A 220 -15.69 14.72 12.44
CA ALA A 220 -14.61 15.70 12.38
C ALA A 220 -13.32 15.16 13.05
N LYS A 221 -13.46 14.44 14.15
CA LYS A 221 -12.30 13.81 14.81
C LYS A 221 -11.72 12.68 13.97
N ARG A 222 -12.57 11.83 13.36
CA ARG A 222 -12.13 10.79 12.42
C ARG A 222 -11.37 11.40 11.24
N LEU A 223 -11.90 12.48 10.68
CA LEU A 223 -11.28 13.17 9.55
C LEU A 223 -9.86 13.64 9.91
N ARG A 224 -9.68 14.26 11.07
CA ARG A 224 -8.36 14.73 11.53
C ARG A 224 -7.39 13.58 11.78
N ALA A 225 -7.88 12.47 12.36
CA ALA A 225 -7.07 11.27 12.56
C ALA A 225 -6.58 10.70 11.22
N VAL A 226 -7.48 10.54 10.25
CA VAL A 226 -7.13 10.06 8.89
C VAL A 226 -6.22 11.05 8.18
N GLN A 227 -6.45 12.38 8.29
CA GLN A 227 -5.60 13.41 7.72
C GLN A 227 -4.16 13.31 8.20
N THR A 228 -3.95 13.07 9.49
CA THR A 228 -2.60 12.91 10.05
C THR A 228 -1.85 11.75 9.38
N HIS A 229 -2.51 10.60 9.22
CA HIS A 229 -1.88 9.44 8.58
C HIS A 229 -1.66 9.66 7.07
N ILE A 230 -2.63 10.25 6.37
CA ILE A 230 -2.50 10.55 4.94
C ILE A 230 -1.35 11.54 4.70
N SER A 231 -1.22 12.59 5.51
CA SER A 231 -0.13 13.57 5.39
C SER A 231 1.24 12.89 5.54
N THR A 232 1.40 12.04 6.55
CA THR A 232 2.66 11.30 6.76
C THR A 232 2.98 10.37 5.57
N GLN A 233 1.98 9.62 5.08
CA GLN A 233 2.19 8.73 3.94
C GLN A 233 2.50 9.51 2.65
N LEU A 234 1.87 10.67 2.46
CA LEU A 234 2.12 11.54 1.32
C LEU A 234 3.56 12.08 1.33
N GLU A 235 4.05 12.54 2.49
CA GLU A 235 5.44 12.98 2.64
C GLU A 235 6.43 11.85 2.31
N ILE A 236 6.19 10.64 2.81
CA ILE A 236 7.01 9.46 2.50
C ILE A 236 7.01 9.16 1.00
N ALA A 237 5.83 9.15 0.36
CA ALA A 237 5.70 8.89 -1.07
C ALA A 237 6.41 9.95 -1.93
N GLN A 238 6.34 11.24 -1.55
CA GLN A 238 7.06 12.32 -2.21
C GLN A 238 8.58 12.16 -2.11
N ILE A 239 9.09 11.80 -0.92
CA ILE A 239 10.52 11.54 -0.71
C ILE A 239 10.96 10.35 -1.56
N GLN A 240 10.19 9.26 -1.58
CA GLN A 240 10.49 8.08 -2.40
C GLN A 240 10.53 8.41 -3.89
N GLN A 241 9.55 9.18 -4.39
CA GLN A 241 9.52 9.62 -5.77
C GLN A 241 10.74 10.48 -6.13
N LYS A 242 11.12 11.41 -5.23
CA LYS A 242 12.31 12.24 -5.42
C LYS A 242 13.58 11.39 -5.51
N LEU A 243 13.77 10.46 -4.56
CA LEU A 243 14.92 9.55 -4.57
C LEU A 243 15.00 8.71 -5.85
N GLN A 244 13.85 8.17 -6.32
CA GLN A 244 13.80 7.42 -7.58
C GLN A 244 14.21 8.28 -8.78
N LYS A 245 13.73 9.53 -8.85
CA LYS A 245 14.12 10.47 -9.92
C LYS A 245 15.62 10.81 -9.86
N ASP A 246 16.16 11.05 -8.67
CA ASP A 246 17.57 11.37 -8.48
C ASP A 246 18.47 10.18 -8.90
N VAL A 247 18.11 8.96 -8.48
CA VAL A 247 18.81 7.74 -8.91
C VAL A 247 18.74 7.54 -10.42
N ALA A 248 17.55 7.68 -11.01
CA ALA A 248 17.37 7.54 -12.46
C ALA A 248 18.18 8.57 -13.24
N SER A 249 18.26 9.83 -12.75
CA SER A 249 19.07 10.88 -13.38
C SER A 249 20.58 10.57 -13.30
N GLN A 250 21.06 10.08 -12.14
CA GLN A 250 22.47 9.70 -11.98
C GLN A 250 22.88 8.53 -12.90
N PHE A 251 22.00 7.52 -13.04
CA PHE A 251 22.24 6.42 -13.99
C PHE A 251 22.27 6.91 -15.44
N SER A 252 21.36 7.78 -15.83
CA SER A 252 21.33 8.39 -17.17
C SER A 252 22.60 9.21 -17.43
N ASP A 253 23.06 10.00 -16.48
CA ASP A 253 24.29 10.81 -16.60
C ASP A 253 25.53 9.94 -16.66
N ALA A 254 25.60 8.85 -15.88
CA ALA A 254 26.71 7.90 -15.93
C ALA A 254 26.77 7.18 -17.28
N GLN A 255 25.65 6.72 -17.82
CA GLN A 255 25.56 6.12 -19.16
C GLN A 255 25.96 7.11 -20.24
N ARG A 256 25.46 8.35 -20.17
CA ARG A 256 25.82 9.40 -21.13
C ARG A 256 27.30 9.73 -21.08
N LYS A 257 27.90 9.84 -19.89
CA LYS A 257 29.35 10.04 -19.75
C LYS A 257 30.16 8.87 -20.29
N ALA A 258 29.72 7.63 -20.05
CA ALA A 258 30.39 6.43 -20.60
C ALA A 258 30.30 6.42 -22.13
N TYR A 259 29.16 6.70 -22.71
CA TYR A 259 28.96 6.78 -24.16
C TYR A 259 29.82 7.89 -24.79
N LEU A 260 29.84 9.09 -24.20
CA LEU A 260 30.69 10.19 -24.68
C LEU A 260 32.20 9.85 -24.61
N ARG A 261 32.65 9.16 -23.53
CA ARG A 261 34.03 8.67 -23.43
C ARG A 261 34.34 7.67 -24.51
N GLN A 262 33.43 6.76 -24.81
CA GLN A 262 33.61 5.77 -25.88
C GLN A 262 33.68 6.43 -27.27
N GLN A 263 32.81 7.42 -27.53
CA GLN A 263 32.88 8.21 -28.77
C GLN A 263 34.20 8.98 -28.88
N LEU A 264 34.63 9.64 -27.82
CA LEU A 264 35.88 10.38 -27.79
C LEU A 264 37.08 9.46 -28.09
N LYS A 265 37.10 8.24 -27.50
CA LYS A 265 38.12 7.23 -27.76
C LYS A 265 38.09 6.75 -29.21
N ALA A 266 36.89 6.56 -29.79
CA ALA A 266 36.76 6.17 -31.20
C ALA A 266 37.28 7.26 -32.15
N ILE A 267 36.93 8.52 -31.89
CA ILE A 267 37.40 9.68 -32.67
C ILE A 267 38.91 9.84 -32.56
N GLN A 268 39.50 9.69 -31.37
CA GLN A 268 40.96 9.71 -31.17
C GLN A 268 41.66 8.61 -31.94
N GLN A 269 41.06 7.42 -32.02
CA GLN A 269 41.61 6.31 -32.84
C GLN A 269 41.50 6.59 -34.33
N GLU A 270 40.42 7.19 -34.83
CA GLU A 270 40.29 7.57 -36.25
C GLU A 270 41.21 8.72 -36.65
N LEU A 271 41.44 9.68 -35.76
CA LEU A 271 42.36 10.80 -35.98
C LEU A 271 43.85 10.41 -35.86
N GLY A 272 44.12 9.16 -35.45
CA GLY A 272 45.48 8.70 -35.21
C GLY A 272 46.12 9.30 -33.94
N GLU A 273 45.38 10.01 -33.14
CA GLU A 273 45.76 10.61 -31.85
C GLU A 273 45.62 9.63 -30.69
N GLY A 274 45.45 8.34 -30.95
CA GLY A 274 45.43 7.31 -29.90
C GLY A 274 46.83 7.25 -29.27
N ASP A 275 46.84 7.45 -27.98
CA ASP A 275 47.95 7.53 -27.01
C ASP A 275 48.97 6.37 -27.05
N THR A 276 48.82 5.45 -28.01
CA THR A 276 49.70 4.29 -28.20
C THR A 276 50.94 4.57 -29.06
N GLY A 277 50.92 5.67 -29.82
CA GLY A 277 52.07 6.02 -30.66
C GLY A 277 53.18 6.77 -29.89
N THR A 278 52.77 7.75 -29.10
CA THR A 278 53.71 8.63 -28.37
C THR A 278 54.33 7.89 -27.18
N ASP A 279 53.55 7.15 -26.39
CA ASP A 279 54.08 6.35 -25.27
C ASP A 279 54.99 5.21 -25.72
N GLN A 280 54.67 4.55 -26.83
CA GLN A 280 55.56 3.53 -27.40
C GLN A 280 56.83 4.14 -27.99
N GLN A 281 56.77 5.30 -28.63
CA GLN A 281 57.94 6.02 -29.11
C GLN A 281 58.82 6.52 -27.96
N ILE A 282 58.22 7.05 -26.89
CA ILE A 282 58.94 7.48 -25.67
C ILE A 282 59.62 6.26 -25.01
N ALA A 283 58.97 5.12 -24.92
CA ALA A 283 59.52 3.89 -24.37
C ALA A 283 60.70 3.36 -25.22
N GLN A 284 60.54 3.38 -26.54
CA GLN A 284 61.66 3.01 -27.47
C GLN A 284 62.82 3.98 -27.40
N LEU A 285 62.60 5.27 -27.30
CA LEU A 285 63.61 6.28 -27.13
C LEU A 285 64.39 6.12 -25.82
N ARG A 286 63.65 5.81 -24.69
CA ARG A 286 64.29 5.48 -23.40
C ARG A 286 65.20 4.27 -23.48
N THR A 287 64.72 3.18 -24.10
CA THR A 287 65.52 1.95 -24.28
C THR A 287 66.79 2.19 -25.12
N ARG A 288 66.68 3.04 -26.16
CA ARG A 288 67.87 3.43 -26.97
C ARG A 288 68.84 4.33 -26.22
N LEU A 289 68.32 5.23 -25.40
CA LEU A 289 69.13 6.13 -24.56
C LEU A 289 69.90 5.35 -23.49
N GLU A 290 69.31 4.38 -22.85
CA GLU A 290 69.92 3.49 -21.87
C GLU A 290 71.00 2.61 -22.54
N ALA A 291 70.75 2.11 -23.74
CA ALA A 291 71.71 1.29 -24.50
C ALA A 291 72.93 2.11 -24.95
N ALA A 292 72.79 3.39 -25.21
CA ALA A 292 73.87 4.29 -25.66
C ALA A 292 74.83 4.72 -24.54
N LYS A 293 74.55 4.46 -23.28
CA LYS A 293 75.32 4.82 -22.06
C LYS A 293 75.94 6.23 -22.13
N PRO A 294 75.10 7.28 -22.29
CA PRO A 294 75.63 8.63 -22.38
C PRO A 294 76.15 9.12 -21.01
N PRO A 295 77.01 10.18 -20.95
CA PRO A 295 77.40 10.83 -19.74
C PRO A 295 76.16 11.30 -18.90
N ALA A 296 76.33 11.37 -17.55
CA ALA A 296 75.23 11.58 -16.64
C ALA A 296 74.48 12.90 -16.85
N ASP A 297 75.11 13.96 -17.24
CA ASP A 297 74.57 15.26 -17.62
C ASP A 297 73.70 15.25 -18.87
N VAL A 298 74.05 14.46 -19.86
CA VAL A 298 73.31 14.27 -21.11
C VAL A 298 72.03 13.42 -20.84
N LEU A 299 72.19 12.40 -19.99
CA LEU A 299 71.08 11.54 -19.60
C LEU A 299 69.96 12.36 -18.84
N ALA A 300 70.38 13.20 -17.91
CA ALA A 300 69.48 14.05 -17.17
C ALA A 300 68.75 15.10 -18.02
N GLN A 301 69.39 15.55 -19.11
CA GLN A 301 68.77 16.50 -20.03
C GLN A 301 67.82 15.80 -20.99
N ALA A 302 68.17 14.63 -21.50
CA ALA A 302 67.27 13.81 -22.34
C ALA A 302 66.02 13.33 -21.60
N GLU A 303 66.09 12.95 -20.33
CA GLU A 303 64.95 12.62 -19.51
C GLU A 303 64.00 13.81 -19.25
N ARG A 304 64.52 15.05 -19.13
CA ARG A 304 63.71 16.25 -19.01
C ARG A 304 62.91 16.53 -20.28
N GLU A 305 63.49 16.33 -21.44
CA GLU A 305 62.82 16.55 -22.73
C GLU A 305 61.79 15.44 -23.01
N LEU A 306 62.09 14.17 -22.66
CA LEU A 306 61.14 13.05 -22.77
C LEU A 306 59.93 13.17 -21.82
N LYS A 307 60.03 13.98 -20.75
CA LYS A 307 58.89 14.31 -19.87
C LYS A 307 58.03 15.45 -20.42
N ARG A 308 58.51 16.20 -21.41
CA ARG A 308 57.81 17.34 -22.02
C ARG A 308 57.01 16.95 -23.26
N LEU A 309 57.33 15.78 -23.86
CA LEU A 309 56.59 15.15 -24.94
C LEU A 309 55.39 14.36 -24.40
#